data_0e53a5c73f98dcf8368f331460f15329
#
_entry.id   0e53a5c73f98dcf8368f331460f15329
#
_cell.length_a   1.000
_cell.length_b   1.000
_cell.length_c   1.000
_cell.angle_alpha   90.00
_cell.angle_beta   90.00
_cell.angle_gamma   90.00
#
_symmetry.space_group_name_H-M   'P 1'
#
loop_
_entity.id
_entity.type
_entity.pdbx_description
1 polymer ?
#
loop_
_entity_poly.entity_id
_entity_poly.type
_entity_poly.pdbx_seq_one_letter_code
_entity_poly.pdbx_strand_id
1 'polypeptide(L)'
;GADGITVHAEACVHLHRTLTRIRELGCKSGVSLNPATHLSSISCCLEAVDLILIMSVNPGFGGQTFIDAVMPKITEAKNLAAGRNILIEVDGGIGMQNLGMVLDRGVDVVVAGSSIFSRPDPGAAVREMFAVAQGRKS
;
A
#
# COMPACT_ATOMS: atom_id res chain seq x y z
N GLY A 1 -5.64 11.62 -17.14
CA GLY A 1 -6.51 10.43 -17.24
C GLY A 1 -6.28 9.42 -16.10
N ALA A 2 -5.66 9.84 -14.97
CA ALA A 2 -5.52 8.97 -13.81
C ALA A 2 -6.82 8.93 -13.00
N ASP A 3 -7.21 7.74 -12.53
CA ASP A 3 -8.36 7.57 -11.62
C ASP A 3 -7.99 7.82 -10.16
N GLY A 4 -6.72 7.62 -9.80
CA GLY A 4 -6.17 7.87 -8.47
C GLY A 4 -4.73 8.36 -8.53
N ILE A 5 -4.35 9.18 -7.55
CA ILE A 5 -2.99 9.71 -7.42
C ILE A 5 -2.53 9.52 -5.98
N THR A 6 -1.42 8.80 -5.80
CA THR A 6 -0.79 8.60 -4.49
C THR A 6 0.49 9.43 -4.40
N VAL A 7 0.62 10.16 -3.30
CA VAL A 7 1.78 11.01 -3.02
C VAL A 7 2.46 10.58 -1.72
N HIS A 8 3.78 10.68 -1.67
CA HIS A 8 4.53 10.44 -0.44
C HIS A 8 4.31 11.57 0.57
N ALA A 9 3.97 11.22 1.81
CA ALA A 9 3.82 12.18 2.91
C ALA A 9 5.11 13.01 3.09
N GLU A 10 6.25 12.35 2.96
CA GLU A 10 7.60 12.94 3.12
C GLU A 10 7.96 13.92 2.01
N ALA A 11 7.30 13.81 0.84
CA ALA A 11 7.54 14.71 -0.30
C ALA A 11 6.60 15.93 -0.33
N CYS A 12 5.61 15.99 0.56
CA CYS A 12 4.57 17.01 0.56
C CYS A 12 4.68 17.93 1.78
N VAL A 13 5.19 19.15 1.61
CA VAL A 13 5.23 20.16 2.69
C VAL A 13 3.82 20.45 3.24
N HIS A 14 2.80 20.48 2.37
CA HIS A 14 1.41 20.70 2.72
C HIS A 14 0.53 19.52 2.29
N LEU A 15 0.73 18.36 2.91
CA LEU A 15 0.07 17.11 2.53
C LEU A 15 -1.46 17.24 2.44
N HIS A 16 -2.11 17.83 3.45
CA HIS A 16 -3.56 18.02 3.45
C HIS A 16 -4.04 18.78 2.21
N ARG A 17 -3.38 19.88 1.85
CA ARG A 17 -3.70 20.66 0.64
C ARG A 17 -3.55 19.82 -0.63
N THR A 18 -2.48 19.02 -0.73
CA THR A 18 -2.22 18.18 -1.89
C THR A 18 -3.30 17.12 -2.05
N LEU A 19 -3.66 16.40 -0.98
CA LEU A 19 -4.72 15.38 -1.01
C LEU A 19 -6.09 15.98 -1.36
N THR A 20 -6.43 17.12 -0.77
CA THR A 20 -7.67 17.85 -1.09
C THR A 20 -7.71 18.23 -2.57
N ARG A 21 -6.58 18.74 -3.10
CA ARG A 21 -6.50 19.12 -4.52
C ARG A 21 -6.68 17.95 -5.47
N ILE A 22 -6.12 16.77 -5.13
CA ILE A 22 -6.32 15.55 -5.92
C ILE A 22 -7.82 15.21 -6.01
N ARG A 23 -8.53 15.27 -4.90
CA ARG A 23 -9.98 14.99 -4.86
C ARG A 23 -10.81 16.03 -5.61
N GLU A 24 -10.46 17.31 -5.52
CA GLU A 24 -11.11 18.39 -6.30
C GLU A 24 -10.99 18.17 -7.80
N LEU A 25 -9.93 17.51 -8.27
CA LEU A 25 -9.73 17.13 -9.66
C LEU A 25 -10.49 15.86 -10.08
N GLY A 26 -11.28 15.29 -9.16
CA GLY A 26 -12.08 14.09 -9.41
C GLY A 26 -11.32 12.77 -9.29
N CYS A 27 -10.07 12.79 -8.79
CA CYS A 27 -9.27 11.59 -8.59
C CYS A 27 -9.39 11.05 -7.14
N LYS A 28 -9.18 9.75 -6.97
CA LYS A 28 -8.95 9.16 -5.67
C LYS A 28 -7.59 9.62 -5.12
N SER A 29 -7.54 9.98 -3.85
CA SER A 29 -6.32 10.46 -3.21
C SER A 29 -5.69 9.40 -2.33
N GLY A 30 -4.43 9.08 -2.61
CA GLY A 30 -3.61 8.17 -1.83
C GLY A 30 -2.44 8.87 -1.13
N VAL A 31 -2.06 8.35 0.02
CA VAL A 31 -0.86 8.78 0.73
C VAL A 31 0.06 7.61 0.99
N SER A 32 1.33 7.75 0.62
CA SER A 32 2.39 6.76 0.85
C SER A 32 3.25 7.15 2.05
N LEU A 33 3.65 6.17 2.85
CA LEU A 33 4.50 6.33 4.02
C LEU A 33 5.72 5.40 3.92
N ASN A 34 6.91 5.97 4.06
CA ASN A 34 8.16 5.20 4.16
C ASN A 34 8.17 4.28 5.40
N PRO A 35 9.02 3.25 5.44
CA PRO A 35 9.08 2.33 6.58
C PRO A 35 9.21 3.04 7.93
N ALA A 36 10.02 4.09 8.03
CA ALA A 36 10.26 4.83 9.27
C ALA A 36 9.24 5.94 9.59
N THR A 37 8.32 6.28 8.67
CA THR A 37 7.34 7.35 8.87
C THR A 37 6.12 6.82 9.62
N HIS A 38 5.79 7.42 10.77
CA HIS A 38 4.66 7.02 11.60
C HIS A 38 3.30 7.43 10.97
N LEU A 39 2.27 6.62 11.21
CA LEU A 39 0.89 6.90 10.79
C LEU A 39 0.31 8.19 11.41
N SER A 40 0.81 8.61 12.56
CA SER A 40 0.42 9.89 13.18
C SER A 40 0.66 11.10 12.29
N SER A 41 1.60 11.02 11.34
CA SER A 41 1.88 12.10 10.38
C SER A 41 0.72 12.42 9.45
N ILE A 42 -0.23 11.50 9.28
CA ILE A 42 -1.39 11.66 8.40
C ILE A 42 -2.73 11.76 9.16
N SER A 43 -2.70 11.75 10.50
CA SER A 43 -3.92 11.70 11.33
C SER A 43 -4.90 12.83 11.04
N CYS A 44 -4.41 14.04 10.72
CA CYS A 44 -5.22 15.21 10.36
C CYS A 44 -5.70 15.21 8.90
N CYS A 45 -5.32 14.22 8.09
CA CYS A 45 -5.60 14.18 6.65
C CYS A 45 -6.62 13.10 6.26
N LEU A 46 -7.06 12.24 7.18
CA LEU A 46 -7.82 11.02 6.90
C LEU A 46 -9.12 11.25 6.13
N GLU A 47 -9.77 12.39 6.34
CA GLU A 47 -10.99 12.76 5.60
C GLU A 47 -10.73 13.03 4.11
N ALA A 48 -9.47 13.31 3.75
CA ALA A 48 -9.05 13.53 2.37
C ALA A 48 -8.32 12.32 1.78
N VAL A 49 -8.33 11.14 2.43
CA VAL A 49 -7.59 9.94 2.02
C VAL A 49 -8.54 8.85 1.58
N ASP A 50 -8.31 8.27 0.41
CA ASP A 50 -9.01 7.08 -0.11
C ASP A 50 -8.11 5.83 -0.07
N LEU A 51 -6.78 6.00 0.06
CA LEU A 51 -5.82 4.91 0.09
C LEU A 51 -4.59 5.26 0.94
N ILE A 52 -4.16 4.35 1.80
CA ILE A 52 -2.90 4.43 2.55
C ILE A 52 -1.96 3.36 2.00
N LEU A 53 -0.84 3.79 1.40
CA LEU A 53 0.23 2.93 0.93
C LEU A 53 1.33 2.83 1.98
N ILE A 54 1.57 1.64 2.49
CA ILE A 54 2.70 1.34 3.38
C ILE A 54 3.87 0.81 2.53
N MET A 55 4.96 1.55 2.48
CA MET A 55 6.19 1.05 1.88
C MET A 55 6.83 0.03 2.80
N SER A 56 7.06 -1.16 2.28
CA SER A 56 7.74 -2.26 2.97
C SER A 56 9.21 -2.43 2.56
N VAL A 57 9.72 -1.47 1.80
CA VAL A 57 11.13 -1.26 1.46
C VAL A 57 11.41 0.24 1.48
N ASN A 58 12.68 0.64 1.48
CA ASN A 58 13.04 2.04 1.26
C ASN A 58 12.90 2.37 -0.24
N PRO A 59 12.03 3.32 -0.64
CA PRO A 59 11.81 3.63 -2.05
C PRO A 59 13.10 4.04 -2.77
N GLY A 60 13.25 3.65 -4.06
CA GLY A 60 14.37 4.06 -4.89
C GLY A 60 14.74 3.06 -5.98
N PHE A 61 14.65 1.77 -5.74
CA PHE A 61 14.95 0.72 -6.73
C PHE A 61 14.16 -0.56 -6.44
N GLY A 62 13.97 -1.37 -7.48
CA GLY A 62 13.24 -2.65 -7.38
C GLY A 62 14.09 -3.79 -6.80
N GLY A 63 13.44 -4.94 -6.52
CA GLY A 63 14.11 -6.17 -6.07
C GLY A 63 14.63 -6.16 -4.63
N GLN A 64 14.20 -5.20 -3.81
CA GLN A 64 14.56 -5.14 -2.39
C GLN A 64 13.81 -6.19 -1.57
N THR A 65 14.44 -6.57 -0.45
CA THR A 65 13.83 -7.49 0.53
C THR A 65 12.81 -6.76 1.40
N PHE A 66 11.68 -7.41 1.64
CA PHE A 66 10.62 -6.95 2.53
C PHE A 66 11.16 -6.67 3.95
N ILE A 67 10.79 -5.56 4.53
CA ILE A 67 11.17 -5.16 5.90
C ILE A 67 10.08 -5.64 6.87
N ASP A 68 10.32 -6.75 7.57
CA ASP A 68 9.34 -7.36 8.49
C ASP A 68 8.87 -6.41 9.60
N ALA A 69 9.70 -5.46 9.99
CA ALA A 69 9.37 -4.46 11.01
C ALA A 69 8.18 -3.55 10.64
N VAL A 70 7.72 -3.53 9.37
CA VAL A 70 6.52 -2.77 8.96
C VAL A 70 5.21 -3.53 9.26
N MET A 71 5.24 -4.82 9.57
CA MET A 71 4.04 -5.63 9.79
C MET A 71 3.09 -5.06 10.86
N PRO A 72 3.56 -4.58 12.04
CA PRO A 72 2.68 -3.93 13.01
C PRO A 72 2.02 -2.67 12.46
N LYS A 73 2.73 -1.88 11.66
CA LYS A 73 2.23 -0.65 11.04
C LYS A 73 1.11 -0.92 10.02
N ILE A 74 1.16 -2.05 9.30
CA ILE A 74 0.06 -2.47 8.42
C ILE A 74 -1.23 -2.69 9.23
N THR A 75 -1.13 -3.39 10.36
CA THR A 75 -2.27 -3.61 11.27
C THR A 75 -2.78 -2.28 11.84
N GLU A 76 -1.89 -1.39 12.24
CA GLU A 76 -2.23 -0.07 12.74
C GLU A 76 -2.95 0.77 11.66
N ALA A 77 -2.48 0.73 10.40
CA ALA A 77 -3.12 1.40 9.27
C ALA A 77 -4.54 0.86 9.03
N LYS A 78 -4.73 -0.46 9.10
CA LYS A 78 -6.07 -1.07 8.97
C LYS A 78 -7.01 -0.64 10.08
N ASN A 79 -6.52 -0.56 11.31
CA ASN A 79 -7.31 -0.05 12.45
C ASN A 79 -7.65 1.43 12.28
N LEU A 80 -6.71 2.24 11.80
CA LEU A 80 -6.91 3.66 11.51
C LEU A 80 -7.97 3.90 10.42
N ALA A 81 -8.02 3.00 9.43
CA ALA A 81 -9.02 2.99 8.35
C ALA A 81 -10.39 2.47 8.78
N ALA A 82 -10.53 1.88 9.97
CA ALA A 82 -11.79 1.28 10.42
C ALA A 82 -12.93 2.31 10.44
N GLY A 83 -14.08 1.93 9.86
CA GLY A 83 -15.23 2.81 9.71
C GLY A 83 -15.09 3.89 8.62
N ARG A 84 -13.99 3.88 7.85
CA ARG A 84 -13.74 4.75 6.70
C ARG A 84 -13.62 3.92 5.43
N ASN A 85 -13.92 4.53 4.30
CA ASN A 85 -13.71 3.87 2.99
C ASN A 85 -12.27 4.11 2.50
N ILE A 86 -11.28 3.65 3.27
CA ILE A 86 -9.86 3.79 3.00
C ILE A 86 -9.28 2.41 2.72
N LEU A 87 -8.64 2.24 1.57
CA LEU A 87 -7.91 1.01 1.21
C LEU A 87 -6.51 1.04 1.81
N ILE A 88 -6.04 -0.13 2.24
CA ILE A 88 -4.65 -0.34 2.67
C ILE A 88 -3.89 -1.04 1.56
N GLU A 89 -2.84 -0.40 1.08
CA GLU A 89 -1.93 -0.92 0.06
C GLU A 89 -0.53 -1.14 0.65
N VAL A 90 0.16 -2.15 0.15
CA VAL A 90 1.56 -2.44 0.52
C VAL A 90 2.39 -2.62 -0.74
N ASP A 91 3.55 -1.95 -0.78
CA ASP A 91 4.53 -2.07 -1.86
C ASP A 91 5.94 -2.28 -1.31
N GLY A 92 6.61 -3.29 -1.86
CA GLY A 92 8.03 -3.56 -1.63
C GLY A 92 8.31 -4.98 -1.15
N GLY A 93 9.03 -5.76 -1.97
CA GLY A 93 9.51 -7.10 -1.64
C GLY A 93 8.42 -8.14 -1.41
N ILE A 94 7.21 -7.90 -1.96
CA ILE A 94 6.10 -8.87 -1.84
C ILE A 94 6.29 -10.02 -2.82
N GLY A 95 6.13 -11.24 -2.31
CA GLY A 95 6.17 -12.49 -3.08
C GLY A 95 5.41 -13.59 -2.36
N MET A 96 5.42 -14.81 -2.92
CA MET A 96 4.68 -15.95 -2.37
C MET A 96 5.03 -16.27 -0.91
N GLN A 97 6.27 -15.98 -0.49
CA GLN A 97 6.78 -16.26 0.85
C GLN A 97 6.15 -15.40 1.96
N ASN A 98 5.66 -14.19 1.63
CA ASN A 98 5.11 -13.25 2.61
C ASN A 98 3.70 -12.73 2.27
N LEU A 99 3.20 -12.99 1.06
CA LEU A 99 1.87 -12.56 0.62
C LEU A 99 0.77 -12.90 1.62
N GLY A 100 0.76 -14.16 2.10
CA GLY A 100 -0.24 -14.61 3.06
C GLY A 100 -0.23 -13.80 4.36
N MET A 101 0.94 -13.59 4.94
CA MET A 101 1.09 -12.82 6.18
C MET A 101 0.62 -11.37 6.04
N VAL A 102 0.89 -10.77 4.87
CA VAL A 102 0.47 -9.39 4.56
C VAL A 102 -1.05 -9.30 4.44
N LEU A 103 -1.68 -10.24 3.72
CA LEU A 103 -3.14 -10.30 3.57
C LEU A 103 -3.85 -10.53 4.91
N ASP A 104 -3.30 -11.38 5.79
CA ASP A 104 -3.83 -11.65 7.12
C ASP A 104 -3.82 -10.40 8.03
N ARG A 105 -3.03 -9.37 7.69
CA ARG A 105 -3.03 -8.05 8.36
C ARG A 105 -4.09 -7.08 7.83
N GLY A 106 -4.90 -7.52 6.86
CA GLY A 106 -6.01 -6.73 6.31
C GLY A 106 -5.61 -5.80 5.17
N VAL A 107 -4.56 -6.12 4.44
CA VAL A 107 -4.19 -5.41 3.21
C VAL A 107 -5.24 -5.67 2.13
N ASP A 108 -5.66 -4.61 1.46
CA ASP A 108 -6.66 -4.64 0.40
C ASP A 108 -6.01 -4.72 -0.99
N VAL A 109 -4.84 -4.08 -1.15
CA VAL A 109 -4.11 -3.98 -2.42
C VAL A 109 -2.64 -4.35 -2.20
N VAL A 110 -2.11 -5.23 -3.05
CA VAL A 110 -0.70 -5.65 -3.02
C VAL A 110 -0.01 -5.27 -4.32
N VAL A 111 1.13 -4.59 -4.21
CA VAL A 111 2.02 -4.31 -5.33
C VAL A 111 3.16 -5.31 -5.33
N ALA A 112 3.34 -6.00 -6.46
CA ALA A 112 4.40 -6.98 -6.66
C ALA A 112 5.06 -6.76 -8.03
N GLY A 113 6.35 -6.55 -8.04
CA GLY A 113 7.16 -6.32 -9.24
C GLY A 113 8.03 -7.51 -9.58
N SER A 114 9.24 -7.57 -9.01
CA SER A 114 10.24 -8.60 -9.33
C SER A 114 9.76 -10.03 -9.11
N SER A 115 8.95 -10.28 -8.09
CA SER A 115 8.36 -11.60 -7.81
C SER A 115 7.42 -12.11 -8.92
N ILE A 116 6.93 -11.23 -9.78
CA ILE A 116 6.11 -11.54 -10.94
C ILE A 116 6.97 -11.54 -12.21
N PHE A 117 7.61 -10.40 -12.50
CA PHE A 117 8.25 -10.17 -13.79
C PHE A 117 9.61 -10.87 -13.96
N SER A 118 10.25 -11.35 -12.88
CA SER A 118 11.45 -12.19 -12.97
C SER A 118 11.12 -13.69 -13.17
N ARG A 119 9.83 -14.07 -13.20
CA ARG A 119 9.41 -15.45 -13.45
C ARG A 119 9.35 -15.72 -14.95
N PRO A 120 9.61 -16.98 -15.39
CA PRO A 120 9.47 -17.36 -16.80
C PRO A 120 8.07 -17.15 -17.37
N ASP A 121 7.03 -17.31 -16.53
CA ASP A 121 5.63 -17.02 -16.87
C ASP A 121 5.05 -16.06 -15.82
N PRO A 122 5.07 -14.73 -16.09
CA PRO A 122 4.44 -13.75 -15.20
C PRO A 122 2.95 -13.95 -14.99
N GLY A 123 2.24 -14.45 -16.00
CA GLY A 123 0.81 -14.75 -15.91
C GLY A 123 0.51 -15.86 -14.93
N ALA A 124 1.32 -16.93 -14.92
CA ALA A 124 1.21 -17.99 -13.92
C ALA A 124 1.51 -17.46 -12.51
N ALA A 125 2.54 -16.61 -12.36
CA ALA A 125 2.86 -16.00 -11.06
C ALA A 125 1.68 -15.19 -10.50
N VAL A 126 1.02 -14.40 -11.33
CA VAL A 126 -0.18 -13.64 -10.92
C VAL A 126 -1.31 -14.57 -10.51
N ARG A 127 -1.59 -15.62 -11.29
CA ARG A 127 -2.65 -16.61 -10.93
C ARG A 127 -2.37 -17.30 -9.60
N GLU A 128 -1.13 -17.69 -9.32
CA GLU A 128 -0.71 -18.27 -8.04
C GLU A 128 -0.97 -17.30 -6.87
N MET A 129 -0.59 -16.03 -7.02
CA MET A 129 -0.83 -15.01 -6.00
C MET A 129 -2.33 -14.77 -5.76
N PHE A 130 -3.13 -14.73 -6.82
CA PHE A 130 -4.59 -14.60 -6.71
C PHE A 130 -5.22 -15.80 -6.00
N ALA A 131 -4.75 -17.02 -6.26
CA ALA A 131 -5.25 -18.23 -5.58
C ALA A 131 -5.02 -18.15 -4.06
N VAL A 132 -3.84 -17.65 -3.64
CA VAL A 132 -3.56 -17.42 -2.21
C VAL A 132 -4.50 -16.37 -1.62
N ALA A 133 -4.76 -15.28 -2.34
CA ALA A 133 -5.65 -14.21 -1.88
C ALA A 133 -7.10 -14.65 -1.78
N GLN A 134 -7.60 -15.44 -2.73
CA GLN A 134 -8.96 -15.98 -2.72
C GLN A 134 -9.20 -16.97 -1.59
N GLY A 135 -8.23 -17.85 -1.30
CA GLY A 135 -8.32 -18.82 -0.21
C GLY A 135 -8.38 -18.22 1.19
N ARG A 136 -8.13 -16.91 1.33
CA ARG A 136 -8.21 -16.17 2.60
C ARG A 136 -9.49 -15.34 2.78
N LYS A 137 -10.30 -15.20 1.73
CA LYS A 137 -11.60 -14.50 1.78
C LYS A 137 -12.77 -15.43 2.13
N SER A 138 -12.47 -16.72 2.34
CA SER A 138 -13.40 -17.75 2.81
C SER A 138 -13.27 -17.88 4.30
#